data_14a5b11b0b116885cdc855c71fd170d8
#
_entry.id   14a5b11b0b116885cdc855c71fd170d8
#
_cell.length_a   1.000
_cell.length_b   1.000
_cell.length_c   1.000
_cell.angle_alpha   90.00
_cell.angle_beta   90.00
_cell.angle_gamma   90.00
#
_symmetry.space_group_name_H-M   'P 1'
#
loop_
_entity.id
_entity.type
_entity.pdbx_description
1 polymer ?
#
loop_
_entity_poly.entity_id
_entity_poly.type
_entity_poly.pdbx_seq_one_letter_code
_entity_poly.pdbx_strand_id
1 'polypeptide(L)'
;IRLSTEERQIEIVATALRLARERSPAGITTADIATAIGVTQGAVFKHFPTKDAIWLAAMRWVRETLLQRLQDAADRAATPLDALSAMFREHVAFVIAHPGVPRFIFHELQQPADSAAKLEVRAVLQGYRKLLLGHLNQSIERKLVNPDLDPEAAATSFIGLIQGLVMQSMLTGRTAAMGPQAEAMLVLYRRSLGEAA
;
A
#
# COMPACT_ATOMS: atom_id res chain seq x y z
N ILE A 1 20.50 -12.29 -21.83
CA ILE A 1 20.68 -10.80 -21.77
C ILE A 1 21.09 -10.48 -20.33
N ARG A 2 22.20 -9.76 -20.15
CA ARG A 2 22.67 -9.35 -18.83
C ARG A 2 21.90 -8.09 -18.43
N LEU A 3 21.07 -8.19 -17.38
CA LEU A 3 20.34 -7.05 -16.84
C LEU A 3 21.32 -5.99 -16.27
N SER A 4 20.93 -4.73 -16.33
CA SER A 4 21.61 -3.65 -15.62
C SER A 4 21.53 -3.86 -14.10
N THR A 5 22.33 -3.10 -13.35
CA THR A 5 22.27 -3.15 -11.87
C THR A 5 20.87 -2.77 -11.35
N GLU A 6 20.29 -1.72 -11.91
CA GLU A 6 18.96 -1.24 -11.52
C GLU A 6 17.84 -2.24 -11.85
N GLU A 7 17.82 -2.78 -13.07
CA GLU A 7 16.86 -3.81 -13.47
C GLU A 7 16.95 -5.05 -12.57
N ARG A 8 18.16 -5.45 -12.19
CA ARG A 8 18.36 -6.58 -11.27
C ARG A 8 17.86 -6.28 -9.86
N GLN A 9 18.07 -5.07 -9.36
CA GLN A 9 17.53 -4.65 -8.05
C GLN A 9 16.00 -4.66 -8.05
N ILE A 10 15.37 -4.14 -9.09
CA ILE A 10 13.91 -4.17 -9.27
C ILE A 10 13.41 -5.62 -9.29
N GLU A 11 14.05 -6.52 -10.01
CA GLU A 11 13.68 -7.93 -10.08
C GLU A 11 13.78 -8.63 -8.72
N ILE A 12 14.84 -8.36 -7.96
CA ILE A 12 15.04 -8.93 -6.61
C ILE A 12 13.91 -8.47 -5.67
N VAL A 13 13.60 -7.16 -5.66
CA VAL A 13 12.55 -6.56 -4.83
C VAL A 13 11.17 -7.11 -5.22
N ALA A 14 10.84 -7.13 -6.50
CA ALA A 14 9.57 -7.67 -7.00
C ALA A 14 9.42 -9.16 -6.63
N THR A 15 10.50 -9.93 -6.69
CA THR A 15 10.49 -11.35 -6.32
C THR A 15 10.31 -11.55 -4.81
N ALA A 16 10.95 -10.75 -3.97
CA ALA A 16 10.75 -10.78 -2.52
C ALA A 16 9.28 -10.54 -2.15
N LEU A 17 8.66 -9.51 -2.74
CA LEU A 17 7.23 -9.21 -2.52
C LEU A 17 6.32 -10.32 -3.07
N ARG A 18 6.65 -10.91 -4.22
CA ARG A 18 5.90 -12.04 -4.78
C ARG A 18 5.96 -13.27 -3.87
N LEU A 19 7.12 -13.62 -3.32
CA LEU A 19 7.27 -14.72 -2.38
C LEU A 19 6.51 -14.45 -1.07
N ALA A 20 6.44 -13.20 -0.62
CA ALA A 20 5.68 -12.80 0.56
C ALA A 20 4.15 -12.97 0.40
N ARG A 21 3.65 -13.19 -0.81
CA ARG A 21 2.25 -13.54 -1.05
C ARG A 21 1.86 -14.84 -0.33
N GLU A 22 2.74 -15.83 -0.32
CA GLU A 22 2.44 -17.19 0.14
C GLU A 22 3.22 -17.59 1.40
N ARG A 23 4.31 -16.90 1.69
CA ARG A 23 5.24 -17.21 2.78
C ARG A 23 5.40 -16.05 3.73
N SER A 24 5.65 -16.35 5.01
CA SER A 24 6.04 -15.30 5.98
C SER A 24 7.35 -14.63 5.53
N PRO A 25 7.43 -13.28 5.56
CA PRO A 25 8.67 -12.55 5.25
C PRO A 25 9.87 -13.01 6.08
N ALA A 26 9.66 -13.39 7.34
CA ALA A 26 10.71 -13.95 8.19
C ALA A 26 11.34 -15.21 7.60
N GLY A 27 10.52 -16.07 6.98
CA GLY A 27 10.94 -17.33 6.39
C GLY A 27 11.48 -17.23 4.96
N ILE A 28 11.47 -16.05 4.33
CA ILE A 28 12.06 -15.85 3.00
C ILE A 28 13.53 -15.52 3.16
N THR A 29 14.39 -16.32 2.51
CA THR A 29 15.84 -16.14 2.53
C THR A 29 16.33 -15.50 1.22
N THR A 30 17.54 -14.95 1.24
CA THR A 30 18.20 -14.48 0.00
C THR A 30 18.46 -15.62 -0.99
N ALA A 31 18.63 -16.86 -0.50
CA ALA A 31 18.74 -18.05 -1.34
C ALA A 31 17.40 -18.37 -2.05
N ASP A 32 16.26 -18.23 -1.37
CA ASP A 32 14.94 -18.38 -2.00
C ASP A 32 14.74 -17.39 -3.15
N ILE A 33 15.11 -16.13 -2.91
CA ILE A 33 15.01 -15.06 -3.93
C ILE A 33 15.93 -15.40 -5.12
N ALA A 34 17.19 -15.77 -4.85
CA ALA A 34 18.16 -16.14 -5.87
C ALA A 34 17.65 -17.31 -6.73
N THR A 35 17.12 -18.35 -6.10
CA THR A 35 16.54 -19.52 -6.78
C THR A 35 15.35 -19.08 -7.67
N ALA A 36 14.49 -18.22 -7.17
CA ALA A 36 13.29 -17.78 -7.88
C ALA A 36 13.59 -16.95 -9.14
N ILE A 37 14.75 -16.28 -9.21
CA ILE A 37 15.19 -15.50 -10.39
C ILE A 37 16.32 -16.21 -11.18
N GLY A 38 16.67 -17.45 -10.82
CA GLY A 38 17.65 -18.25 -11.56
C GLY A 38 19.10 -17.76 -11.46
N VAL A 39 19.50 -17.19 -10.31
CA VAL A 39 20.87 -16.72 -10.06
C VAL A 39 21.46 -17.36 -8.81
N THR A 40 22.74 -17.14 -8.55
CA THR A 40 23.38 -17.56 -7.30
C THR A 40 23.04 -16.57 -6.17
N GLN A 41 23.05 -17.06 -4.93
CA GLN A 41 22.88 -16.18 -3.75
C GLN A 41 23.96 -15.08 -3.70
N GLY A 42 25.20 -15.38 -4.11
CA GLY A 42 26.28 -14.39 -4.24
C GLY A 42 25.97 -13.28 -5.24
N ALA A 43 25.19 -13.56 -6.29
CA ALA A 43 24.74 -12.54 -7.23
C ALA A 43 23.72 -11.59 -6.58
N VAL A 44 22.85 -12.11 -5.71
CA VAL A 44 21.92 -11.25 -4.92
C VAL A 44 22.70 -10.34 -3.98
N PHE A 45 23.71 -10.86 -3.26
CA PHE A 45 24.53 -10.08 -2.34
C PHE A 45 25.35 -8.97 -3.00
N LYS A 46 25.64 -9.06 -4.30
CA LYS A 46 26.26 -7.96 -5.04
C LYS A 46 25.37 -6.73 -5.16
N HIS A 47 24.04 -6.90 -5.09
CA HIS A 47 23.06 -5.83 -5.21
C HIS A 47 22.50 -5.38 -3.86
N PHE A 48 22.35 -6.31 -2.92
CA PHE A 48 21.84 -6.05 -1.58
C PHE A 48 22.68 -6.82 -0.56
N PRO A 49 23.41 -6.10 0.33
CA PRO A 49 24.36 -6.75 1.25
C PRO A 49 23.67 -7.60 2.33
N THR A 50 22.38 -7.32 2.60
CA THR A 50 21.59 -8.03 3.61
C THR A 50 20.16 -8.26 3.13
N LYS A 51 19.46 -9.20 3.76
CA LYS A 51 18.02 -9.40 3.56
C LYS A 51 17.22 -8.13 3.94
N ASP A 52 17.61 -7.45 5.01
CA ASP A 52 16.94 -6.22 5.46
C ASP A 52 17.07 -5.09 4.44
N ALA A 53 18.19 -5.02 3.72
CA ALA A 53 18.35 -4.07 2.62
C ALA A 53 17.36 -4.31 1.47
N ILE A 54 17.01 -5.58 1.19
CA ILE A 54 15.98 -5.93 0.20
C ILE A 54 14.62 -5.46 0.68
N TRP A 55 14.26 -5.73 1.94
CA TRP A 55 12.96 -5.30 2.49
C TRP A 55 12.84 -3.79 2.62
N LEU A 56 13.92 -3.10 2.96
CA LEU A 56 13.94 -1.64 2.96
C LEU A 56 13.69 -1.08 1.54
N ALA A 57 14.36 -1.63 0.53
CA ALA A 57 14.14 -1.24 -0.86
C ALA A 57 12.70 -1.55 -1.32
N ALA A 58 12.13 -2.69 -0.89
CA ALA A 58 10.75 -3.05 -1.16
C ALA A 58 9.78 -2.01 -0.57
N MET A 59 9.98 -1.57 0.67
CA MET A 59 9.12 -0.56 1.30
C MET A 59 9.27 0.83 0.69
N ARG A 60 10.46 1.21 0.26
CA ARG A 60 10.67 2.45 -0.50
C ARG A 60 9.91 2.42 -1.82
N TRP A 61 10.01 1.33 -2.56
CA TRP A 61 9.24 1.14 -3.78
C TRP A 61 7.73 1.22 -3.52
N VAL A 62 7.23 0.56 -2.46
CA VAL A 62 5.80 0.63 -2.07
C VAL A 62 5.39 2.08 -1.79
N ARG A 63 6.19 2.82 -1.00
CA ARG A 63 5.89 4.22 -0.68
C ARG A 63 5.80 5.08 -1.95
N GLU A 64 6.82 5.02 -2.78
CA GLU A 64 6.89 5.84 -4.00
C GLU A 64 5.76 5.46 -4.97
N THR A 65 5.59 4.16 -5.23
CA THR A 65 4.59 3.68 -6.19
C THR A 65 3.17 3.93 -5.69
N LEU A 66 2.86 3.61 -4.44
CA LEU A 66 1.50 3.77 -3.92
C LEU A 66 1.12 5.26 -3.86
N LEU A 67 1.96 6.11 -3.26
CA LEU A 67 1.64 7.53 -3.14
C LEU A 67 1.51 8.22 -4.49
N GLN A 68 2.36 7.87 -5.46
CA GLN A 68 2.26 8.39 -6.82
C GLN A 68 0.95 7.95 -7.49
N ARG A 69 0.60 6.66 -7.41
CA ARG A 69 -0.66 6.15 -7.98
C ARG A 69 -1.89 6.80 -7.35
N LEU A 70 -1.87 7.03 -6.03
CA LEU A 70 -2.96 7.73 -5.34
C LEU A 70 -3.08 9.18 -5.81
N GLN A 71 -1.96 9.89 -5.94
CA GLN A 71 -1.93 11.25 -6.46
C GLN A 71 -2.46 11.30 -7.90
N ASP A 72 -1.96 10.43 -8.78
CA ASP A 72 -2.40 10.37 -10.18
C ASP A 72 -3.90 10.04 -10.31
N ALA A 73 -4.43 9.20 -9.42
CA ALA A 73 -5.86 8.90 -9.40
C ALA A 73 -6.68 10.12 -8.94
N ALA A 74 -6.21 10.83 -7.92
CA ALA A 74 -6.84 12.03 -7.41
C ALA A 74 -6.82 13.18 -8.44
N ASP A 75 -5.72 13.37 -9.15
CA ASP A 75 -5.53 14.45 -10.13
C ASP A 75 -6.47 14.32 -11.35
N ARG A 76 -6.93 13.10 -11.64
CA ARG A 76 -7.90 12.83 -12.72
C ARG A 76 -9.35 13.01 -12.30
N ALA A 77 -9.63 13.24 -11.02
CA ALA A 77 -10.98 13.36 -10.50
C ALA A 77 -11.56 14.77 -10.71
N ALA A 78 -12.87 14.85 -10.92
CA ALA A 78 -13.57 16.12 -11.15
C ALA A 78 -13.71 16.96 -9.88
N THR A 79 -13.89 16.31 -8.74
CA THR A 79 -14.06 16.98 -7.43
C THR A 79 -13.12 16.38 -6.38
N PRO A 80 -12.84 17.11 -5.28
CA PRO A 80 -12.06 16.55 -4.16
C PRO A 80 -12.71 15.29 -3.55
N LEU A 81 -14.04 15.23 -3.55
CA LEU A 81 -14.78 14.06 -3.06
C LEU A 81 -14.65 12.87 -3.98
N ASP A 82 -14.64 13.08 -5.31
CA ASP A 82 -14.37 12.04 -6.30
C ASP A 82 -12.90 11.59 -6.25
N ALA A 83 -11.97 12.50 -5.91
CA ALA A 83 -10.58 12.17 -5.68
C ALA A 83 -10.41 11.15 -4.54
N LEU A 84 -11.12 11.33 -3.41
CA LEU A 84 -11.13 10.34 -2.33
C LEU A 84 -11.62 8.97 -2.81
N SER A 85 -12.68 8.94 -3.64
CA SER A 85 -13.21 7.70 -4.21
C SER A 85 -12.21 7.02 -5.16
N ALA A 86 -11.52 7.81 -5.99
CA ALA A 86 -10.50 7.31 -6.90
C ALA A 86 -9.29 6.76 -6.13
N MET A 87 -8.85 7.44 -5.09
CA MET A 87 -7.78 6.97 -4.20
C MET A 87 -8.15 5.66 -3.50
N PHE A 88 -9.40 5.50 -3.04
CA PHE A 88 -9.87 4.28 -2.40
C PHE A 88 -9.77 3.08 -3.35
N ARG A 89 -10.29 3.22 -4.57
CA ARG A 89 -10.25 2.19 -5.61
C ARG A 89 -8.81 1.85 -5.99
N GLU A 90 -7.98 2.87 -6.15
CA GLU A 90 -6.58 2.70 -6.53
C GLU A 90 -5.77 1.94 -5.47
N HIS A 91 -5.99 2.24 -4.18
CA HIS A 91 -5.34 1.48 -3.10
C HIS A 91 -5.78 0.01 -3.10
N VAL A 92 -7.08 -0.25 -3.24
CA VAL A 92 -7.60 -1.63 -3.33
C VAL A 92 -7.00 -2.35 -4.55
N ALA A 93 -6.94 -1.71 -5.70
CA ALA A 93 -6.31 -2.26 -6.90
C ALA A 93 -4.82 -2.55 -6.69
N PHE A 94 -4.10 -1.66 -6.01
CA PHE A 94 -2.70 -1.85 -5.64
C PHE A 94 -2.51 -3.10 -4.77
N VAL A 95 -3.34 -3.28 -3.74
CA VAL A 95 -3.26 -4.46 -2.86
C VAL A 95 -3.57 -5.76 -3.61
N ILE A 96 -4.58 -5.75 -4.49
CA ILE A 96 -4.92 -6.91 -5.32
C ILE A 96 -3.74 -7.29 -6.24
N ALA A 97 -3.08 -6.30 -6.83
CA ALA A 97 -1.91 -6.52 -7.68
C ALA A 97 -0.66 -6.97 -6.89
N HIS A 98 -0.53 -6.54 -5.64
CA HIS A 98 0.65 -6.77 -4.80
C HIS A 98 0.29 -7.39 -3.43
N PRO A 99 -0.30 -8.58 -3.38
CA PRO A 99 -0.84 -9.17 -2.13
C PRO A 99 0.24 -9.52 -1.09
N GLY A 100 1.50 -9.55 -1.45
CA GLY A 100 2.62 -9.70 -0.52
C GLY A 100 2.92 -8.43 0.29
N VAL A 101 2.54 -7.25 -0.21
CA VAL A 101 2.78 -5.97 0.47
C VAL A 101 2.08 -5.89 1.83
N PRO A 102 0.76 -6.14 1.95
CA PRO A 102 0.11 -6.13 3.26
C PRO A 102 0.72 -7.13 4.24
N ARG A 103 1.06 -8.33 3.79
CA ARG A 103 1.68 -9.35 4.64
C ARG A 103 3.02 -8.89 5.19
N PHE A 104 3.83 -8.24 4.37
CA PHE A 104 5.10 -7.67 4.80
C PHE A 104 4.89 -6.51 5.80
N ILE A 105 3.96 -5.59 5.52
CA ILE A 105 3.63 -4.48 6.42
C ILE A 105 3.16 -5.01 7.78
N PHE A 106 2.24 -5.96 7.83
CA PHE A 106 1.79 -6.56 9.09
C PHE A 106 2.91 -7.27 9.83
N HIS A 107 3.85 -7.92 9.13
CA HIS A 107 5.02 -8.51 9.75
C HIS A 107 5.90 -7.44 10.44
N GLU A 108 6.19 -6.33 9.75
CA GLU A 108 6.98 -5.23 10.32
C GLU A 108 6.31 -4.56 11.52
N LEU A 109 4.98 -4.40 11.48
CA LEU A 109 4.24 -3.80 12.60
C LEU A 109 4.28 -4.65 13.88
N GLN A 110 4.46 -5.98 13.76
CA GLN A 110 4.59 -6.87 14.92
C GLN A 110 5.98 -6.85 15.56
N GLN A 111 7.00 -6.30 14.88
CA GLN A 111 8.34 -6.19 15.45
C GLN A 111 8.36 -5.12 16.55
N PRO A 112 8.89 -5.41 17.76
CA PRO A 112 8.91 -4.43 18.85
C PRO A 112 9.86 -3.27 18.56
N ALA A 113 10.98 -3.53 17.90
CA ALA A 113 11.96 -2.51 17.54
C ALA A 113 11.62 -1.80 16.24
N ASP A 114 12.10 -0.57 16.09
CA ASP A 114 11.99 0.18 14.85
C ASP A 114 13.07 -0.29 13.85
N SER A 115 12.63 -0.95 12.79
CA SER A 115 13.47 -1.24 11.62
C SER A 115 13.45 -0.07 10.63
N ALA A 116 14.44 -0.02 9.73
CA ALA A 116 14.43 0.95 8.64
C ALA A 116 13.18 0.77 7.73
N ALA A 117 12.75 -0.47 7.50
CA ALA A 117 11.53 -0.78 6.75
C ALA A 117 10.28 -0.27 7.49
N LYS A 118 10.21 -0.42 8.82
CA LYS A 118 9.08 0.09 9.63
C LYS A 118 8.99 1.63 9.60
N LEU A 119 10.12 2.32 9.52
CA LEU A 119 10.14 3.78 9.33
C LEU A 119 9.56 4.18 7.97
N GLU A 120 9.82 3.41 6.91
CA GLU A 120 9.20 3.62 5.59
C GLU A 120 7.68 3.36 5.64
N VAL A 121 7.19 2.37 6.40
CA VAL A 121 5.74 2.17 6.62
C VAL A 121 5.11 3.41 7.25
N ARG A 122 5.76 4.01 8.26
CA ARG A 122 5.29 5.28 8.85
C ARG A 122 5.28 6.42 7.84
N ALA A 123 6.29 6.52 7.00
CA ALA A 123 6.36 7.54 5.94
C ALA A 123 5.24 7.36 4.89
N VAL A 124 4.90 6.12 4.52
CA VAL A 124 3.72 5.83 3.69
C VAL A 124 2.46 6.39 4.33
N LEU A 125 2.22 6.06 5.61
CA LEU A 125 1.02 6.50 6.33
C LEU A 125 0.93 8.03 6.42
N GLN A 126 2.06 8.70 6.71
CA GLN A 126 2.11 10.17 6.79
C GLN A 126 1.81 10.83 5.44
N GLY A 127 2.42 10.33 4.36
CA GLY A 127 2.18 10.84 3.00
C GLY A 127 0.72 10.63 2.59
N TYR A 128 0.17 9.46 2.87
CA TYR A 128 -1.23 9.14 2.58
C TYR A 128 -2.20 10.05 3.34
N ARG A 129 -2.00 10.21 4.67
CA ARG A 129 -2.83 11.13 5.48
C ARG A 129 -2.81 12.54 4.92
N LYS A 130 -1.64 13.04 4.52
CA LYS A 130 -1.51 14.39 3.93
C LYS A 130 -2.39 14.54 2.68
N LEU A 131 -2.39 13.54 1.78
CA LEU A 131 -3.24 13.55 0.59
C LEU A 131 -4.72 13.54 0.97
N LEU A 132 -5.14 12.66 1.88
CA LEU A 132 -6.53 12.55 2.33
C LEU A 132 -7.02 13.84 2.96
N LEU A 133 -6.26 14.41 3.89
CA LEU A 133 -6.62 15.66 4.56
C LEU A 133 -6.74 16.83 3.59
N GLY A 134 -5.87 16.89 2.57
CA GLY A 134 -5.97 17.89 1.51
C GLY A 134 -7.33 17.84 0.79
N HIS A 135 -7.76 16.65 0.37
CA HIS A 135 -9.03 16.47 -0.33
C HIS A 135 -10.25 16.59 0.59
N LEU A 136 -10.17 16.15 1.84
CA LEU A 136 -11.23 16.30 2.84
C LEU A 136 -11.48 17.78 3.14
N ASN A 137 -10.44 18.55 3.43
CA ASN A 137 -10.57 20.00 3.69
C ASN A 137 -11.15 20.75 2.48
N GLN A 138 -10.68 20.46 1.26
CA GLN A 138 -11.26 21.03 0.04
C GLN A 138 -12.74 20.64 -0.15
N SER A 139 -13.12 19.41 0.24
CA SER A 139 -14.52 18.96 0.16
C SER A 139 -15.42 19.72 1.14
N ILE A 140 -14.91 20.02 2.35
CA ILE A 140 -15.60 20.86 3.35
C ILE A 140 -15.74 22.29 2.81
N GLU A 141 -14.65 22.89 2.34
CA GLU A 141 -14.63 24.26 1.80
C GLU A 141 -15.61 24.44 0.63
N ARG A 142 -15.71 23.42 -0.23
CA ARG A 142 -16.63 23.40 -1.38
C ARG A 142 -18.05 22.96 -1.02
N LYS A 143 -18.33 22.69 0.26
CA LYS A 143 -19.65 22.23 0.76
C LYS A 143 -20.16 20.95 0.08
N LEU A 144 -19.24 20.05 -0.27
CA LEU A 144 -19.55 18.73 -0.85
C LEU A 144 -19.87 17.69 0.22
N VAL A 145 -19.54 17.97 1.47
CA VAL A 145 -19.71 17.12 2.64
C VAL A 145 -20.23 17.96 3.81
N ASN A 146 -20.57 17.30 4.93
CA ASN A 146 -20.99 17.98 6.15
C ASN A 146 -19.93 19.01 6.59
N PRO A 147 -20.31 20.29 6.82
CA PRO A 147 -19.38 21.33 7.25
C PRO A 147 -18.74 21.07 8.63
N ASP A 148 -19.40 20.28 9.48
CA ASP A 148 -18.93 19.93 10.83
C ASP A 148 -18.12 18.61 10.82
N LEU A 149 -17.75 18.08 9.63
CA LEU A 149 -16.96 16.88 9.51
C LEU A 149 -15.58 17.06 10.15
N ASP A 150 -15.19 16.15 11.04
CA ASP A 150 -13.79 16.03 11.50
C ASP A 150 -12.92 15.34 10.42
N PRO A 151 -12.03 16.09 9.74
CA PRO A 151 -11.23 15.54 8.65
C PRO A 151 -10.22 14.51 9.13
N GLU A 152 -9.72 14.61 10.38
CA GLU A 152 -8.79 13.64 10.94
C GLU A 152 -9.46 12.29 11.22
N ALA A 153 -10.68 12.31 11.77
CA ALA A 153 -11.49 11.13 11.98
C ALA A 153 -11.88 10.50 10.64
N ALA A 154 -12.25 11.30 9.65
CA ALA A 154 -12.59 10.83 8.31
C ALA A 154 -11.39 10.16 7.60
N ALA A 155 -10.19 10.76 7.68
CA ALA A 155 -8.97 10.18 7.14
C ALA A 155 -8.60 8.85 7.84
N THR A 156 -8.75 8.79 9.15
CA THR A 156 -8.52 7.57 9.93
C THR A 156 -9.51 6.47 9.54
N SER A 157 -10.78 6.80 9.39
CA SER A 157 -11.84 5.88 8.96
C SER A 157 -11.56 5.35 7.54
N PHE A 158 -11.15 6.22 6.61
CA PHE A 158 -10.79 5.83 5.25
C PHE A 158 -9.71 4.73 5.22
N ILE A 159 -8.61 4.97 5.93
CA ILE A 159 -7.50 4.02 6.00
C ILE A 159 -7.94 2.74 6.72
N GLY A 160 -8.69 2.87 7.82
CA GLY A 160 -9.20 1.75 8.60
C GLY A 160 -10.13 0.82 7.82
N LEU A 161 -10.98 1.37 6.95
CA LEU A 161 -11.84 0.58 6.05
C LEU A 161 -11.01 -0.30 5.11
N ILE A 162 -9.97 0.25 4.48
CA ILE A 162 -9.09 -0.52 3.60
C ILE A 162 -8.29 -1.56 4.41
N GLN A 163 -7.75 -1.18 5.56
CA GLN A 163 -7.03 -2.13 6.43
C GLN A 163 -7.92 -3.29 6.88
N GLY A 164 -9.17 -3.01 7.25
CA GLY A 164 -10.16 -4.03 7.61
C GLY A 164 -10.48 -4.97 6.44
N LEU A 165 -10.67 -4.41 5.24
CA LEU A 165 -10.92 -5.17 4.04
C LEU A 165 -9.73 -6.09 3.69
N VAL A 166 -8.51 -5.57 3.77
CA VAL A 166 -7.27 -6.32 3.55
C VAL A 166 -7.14 -7.46 4.57
N MET A 167 -7.35 -7.18 5.85
CA MET A 167 -7.26 -8.19 6.92
C MET A 167 -8.27 -9.33 6.69
N GLN A 168 -9.52 -9.01 6.37
CA GLN A 168 -10.55 -10.01 6.08
C GLN A 168 -10.20 -10.84 4.83
N SER A 169 -9.65 -10.20 3.79
CA SER A 169 -9.23 -10.91 2.58
C SER A 169 -8.07 -11.88 2.84
N MET A 170 -7.14 -11.51 3.73
CA MET A 170 -6.04 -12.39 4.15
C MET A 170 -6.55 -13.59 4.95
N LEU A 171 -7.54 -13.40 5.85
CA LEU A 171 -8.15 -14.47 6.63
C LEU A 171 -8.90 -15.48 5.74
N THR A 172 -9.55 -15.01 4.69
CA THR A 172 -10.35 -15.86 3.79
C THR A 172 -9.56 -16.40 2.59
N GLY A 173 -8.35 -15.90 2.35
CA GLY A 173 -7.55 -16.21 1.16
C GLY A 173 -8.13 -15.65 -0.14
N ARG A 174 -9.09 -14.72 -0.07
CA ARG A 174 -9.85 -14.19 -1.23
C ARG A 174 -9.48 -12.75 -1.60
N THR A 175 -8.21 -12.46 -1.77
CA THR A 175 -7.75 -11.09 -2.10
C THR A 175 -8.40 -10.55 -3.39
N ALA A 176 -8.60 -11.39 -4.40
CA ALA A 176 -9.25 -10.98 -5.65
C ALA A 176 -10.73 -10.57 -5.48
N ALA A 177 -11.40 -11.04 -4.41
CA ALA A 177 -12.79 -10.71 -4.12
C ALA A 177 -12.97 -9.35 -3.40
N MET A 178 -11.89 -8.63 -3.12
CA MET A 178 -11.96 -7.33 -2.43
C MET A 178 -12.69 -6.26 -3.24
N GLY A 179 -12.62 -6.29 -4.58
CA GLY A 179 -13.14 -5.21 -5.43
C GLY A 179 -14.63 -4.90 -5.20
N PRO A 180 -15.55 -5.87 -5.34
CA PRO A 180 -16.99 -5.63 -5.13
C PRO A 180 -17.32 -5.16 -3.71
N GLN A 181 -16.64 -5.71 -2.69
CA GLN A 181 -16.83 -5.30 -1.30
C GLN A 181 -16.29 -3.90 -1.05
N ALA A 182 -15.19 -3.53 -1.67
CA ALA A 182 -14.62 -2.19 -1.62
C ALA A 182 -15.59 -1.13 -2.14
N GLU A 183 -16.29 -1.38 -3.25
CA GLU A 183 -17.29 -0.45 -3.79
C GLU A 183 -18.46 -0.24 -2.81
N ALA A 184 -18.95 -1.32 -2.20
CA ALA A 184 -20.01 -1.21 -1.19
C ALA A 184 -19.55 -0.40 0.05
N MET A 185 -18.32 -0.63 0.49
CA MET A 185 -17.72 0.11 1.62
C MET A 185 -17.50 1.58 1.26
N LEU A 186 -17.09 1.88 0.03
CA LEU A 186 -16.91 3.24 -0.45
C LEU A 186 -18.23 4.03 -0.45
N VAL A 187 -19.33 3.39 -0.85
CA VAL A 187 -20.67 3.99 -0.75
C VAL A 187 -21.02 4.33 0.69
N LEU A 188 -20.77 3.43 1.65
CA LEU A 188 -21.00 3.69 3.07
C LEU A 188 -20.12 4.82 3.58
N TYR A 189 -18.85 4.85 3.18
CA TYR A 189 -17.93 5.92 3.56
C TYR A 189 -18.42 7.29 3.07
N ARG A 190 -18.77 7.42 1.78
CA ARG A 190 -19.28 8.69 1.22
C ARG A 190 -20.53 9.18 1.96
N ARG A 191 -21.47 8.28 2.25
CA ARG A 191 -22.66 8.62 3.06
C ARG A 191 -22.29 9.10 4.47
N SER A 192 -21.28 8.51 5.08
CA SER A 192 -20.82 8.93 6.42
C SER A 192 -20.20 10.33 6.45
N LEU A 193 -19.70 10.82 5.31
CA LEU A 193 -19.18 12.18 5.18
C LEU A 193 -20.32 13.24 5.08
N GLY A 194 -21.59 12.80 4.97
CA GLY A 194 -22.72 13.70 4.77
C GLY A 194 -22.72 14.29 3.36
N GLU A 195 -22.43 13.47 2.33
CA GLU A 195 -22.52 13.88 0.93
C GLU A 195 -23.91 14.48 0.65
N ALA A 196 -23.92 15.70 0.12
CA ALA A 196 -25.16 16.32 -0.32
C ALA A 196 -25.81 15.46 -1.42
N ALA A 197 -27.11 15.16 -1.23
CA ALA A 197 -27.90 14.36 -2.17
C ALA A 197 -28.03 15.05 -3.53
#